data_e13ddd9993ef35aa3c7e5877b54e699f
#
_entry.id   e13ddd9993ef35aa3c7e5877b54e699f
#
_cell.length_a   1.000
_cell.length_b   1.000
_cell.length_c   1.000
_cell.angle_alpha   90.00
_cell.angle_beta   90.00
_cell.angle_gamma   90.00
#
_symmetry.space_group_name_H-M   'P 1'
#
loop_
_entity.id
_entity.type
_entity.pdbx_description
1 polymer ?
#
loop_
_entity_poly.entity_id
_entity_poly.type
_entity_poly.pdbx_seq_one_letter_code
_entity_poly.pdbx_strand_id
1 'polypeptide(L)'
;MVGFVPLLIEDVRTQGSREAIRRFAHVVYVLVPGLVFGYLIMGLVWPWSIMEPGHPFQALTYFSHFFEKPWKEMFDGALVSVPDMPWSYLPTLFALQLPEILLALLFAGVVGTFMSLSRVDVTARRKTIFLMLTLAASLPLVIAMVKRPALYNGIRHFVFVIPPMAVLAGASFAWGMNWLKNNHRRWQPAALAVFTFGLLLPLSEMIRLHPYEYTHFNHIAGTVRGADKMFMLDYWGLALKQASDGLREELVERQEFPPLGRKWKVAVCGPQRPAQVALGPDFTIGWDSQSADFAMTLGEFYCKGLTAPVMVEIKRDDVVFARVYDIRGRAISTLLAIPAP
;
A
#
# COMPACT_ATOMS: atom_id res chain seq x y z
N MET A 1 -10.03 -21.62 -9.97
CA MET A 1 -10.16 -22.94 -10.66
C MET A 1 -8.82 -23.57 -10.99
N VAL A 2 -7.85 -22.87 -11.58
CA VAL A 2 -6.52 -23.42 -11.95
C VAL A 2 -5.80 -24.08 -10.76
N GLY A 3 -5.92 -23.56 -9.54
CA GLY A 3 -5.33 -24.15 -8.34
C GLY A 3 -5.79 -25.59 -8.02
N PHE A 4 -6.97 -26.00 -8.48
CA PHE A 4 -7.50 -27.36 -8.28
C PHE A 4 -6.96 -28.39 -9.28
N VAL A 5 -6.20 -27.97 -10.29
CA VAL A 5 -5.67 -28.85 -11.33
C VAL A 5 -4.95 -30.10 -10.79
N PRO A 6 -4.07 -30.04 -9.77
CA PRO A 6 -3.42 -31.25 -9.25
C PRO A 6 -4.40 -32.26 -8.67
N LEU A 7 -5.46 -31.82 -7.98
CA LEU A 7 -6.52 -32.71 -7.46
C LEU A 7 -7.34 -33.31 -8.60
N LEU A 8 -7.72 -32.51 -9.60
CA LEU A 8 -8.46 -32.99 -10.75
C LEU A 8 -7.66 -34.04 -11.54
N ILE A 9 -6.34 -33.83 -11.73
CA ILE A 9 -5.47 -34.81 -12.40
C ILE A 9 -5.42 -36.13 -11.60
N GLU A 10 -5.28 -36.06 -10.27
CA GLU A 10 -5.29 -37.24 -9.41
C GLU A 10 -6.62 -37.96 -9.46
N ASP A 11 -7.75 -37.25 -9.33
CA ASP A 11 -9.10 -37.85 -9.41
C ASP A 11 -9.36 -38.49 -10.75
N VAL A 12 -8.96 -37.87 -11.86
CA VAL A 12 -9.08 -38.47 -13.22
C VAL A 12 -8.25 -39.74 -13.35
N ARG A 13 -7.01 -39.72 -12.82
CA ARG A 13 -6.12 -40.89 -12.88
C ARG A 13 -6.56 -42.08 -12.02
N THR A 14 -7.15 -41.78 -10.85
CA THR A 14 -7.50 -42.80 -9.85
C THR A 14 -8.94 -43.31 -9.97
N GLN A 15 -9.87 -42.46 -10.37
CA GLN A 15 -11.32 -42.73 -10.32
C GLN A 15 -12.04 -42.48 -11.67
N GLY A 16 -11.31 -41.96 -12.66
CA GLY A 16 -11.85 -41.62 -13.97
C GLY A 16 -12.51 -40.24 -14.06
N SER A 17 -12.69 -39.77 -15.28
CA SER A 17 -13.14 -38.39 -15.57
C SER A 17 -14.55 -38.10 -15.05
N ARG A 18 -15.47 -39.07 -15.08
CA ARG A 18 -16.85 -38.84 -14.61
C ARG A 18 -16.92 -38.57 -13.12
N GLU A 19 -16.17 -39.29 -12.30
CA GLU A 19 -16.12 -39.08 -10.84
C GLU A 19 -15.36 -37.80 -10.48
N ALA A 20 -14.29 -37.47 -11.21
CA ALA A 20 -13.59 -36.20 -11.04
C ALA A 20 -14.53 -35.00 -11.29
N ILE A 21 -15.34 -35.02 -12.33
CA ILE A 21 -16.34 -33.97 -12.63
C ILE A 21 -17.39 -33.89 -11.50
N ARG A 22 -17.87 -35.05 -11.02
CA ARG A 22 -18.86 -35.10 -9.94
C ARG A 22 -18.31 -34.47 -8.64
N ARG A 23 -17.07 -34.78 -8.27
CA ARG A 23 -16.40 -34.19 -7.09
C ARG A 23 -16.17 -32.69 -7.25
N PHE A 24 -15.73 -32.26 -8.42
CA PHE A 24 -15.58 -30.84 -8.71
C PHE A 24 -16.91 -30.09 -8.61
N ALA A 25 -17.99 -30.66 -9.19
CA ALA A 25 -19.33 -30.10 -9.09
C ALA A 25 -19.81 -30.04 -7.62
N HIS A 26 -19.48 -31.07 -6.81
CA HIS A 26 -19.78 -31.05 -5.38
C HIS A 26 -19.02 -29.91 -4.64
N VAL A 27 -17.74 -29.69 -4.94
CA VAL A 27 -16.97 -28.57 -4.37
C VAL A 27 -17.62 -27.24 -4.73
N VAL A 28 -18.02 -27.05 -5.99
CA VAL A 28 -18.73 -25.84 -6.43
C VAL A 28 -20.05 -25.69 -5.67
N TYR A 29 -20.83 -26.75 -5.54
CA TYR A 29 -22.10 -26.75 -4.81
C TYR A 29 -21.92 -26.36 -3.34
N VAL A 30 -20.90 -26.89 -2.66
CA VAL A 30 -20.60 -26.55 -1.26
C VAL A 30 -20.20 -25.07 -1.08
N LEU A 31 -19.66 -24.42 -2.12
CA LEU A 31 -19.31 -23.00 -2.09
C LEU A 31 -20.53 -22.07 -2.29
N VAL A 32 -21.63 -22.56 -2.87
CA VAL A 32 -22.83 -21.75 -3.17
C VAL A 32 -23.37 -21.01 -1.94
N PRO A 33 -23.58 -21.66 -0.74
CA PRO A 33 -24.04 -20.95 0.43
C PRO A 33 -23.12 -19.80 0.85
N GLY A 34 -21.79 -19.98 0.74
CA GLY A 34 -20.82 -18.94 1.03
C GLY A 34 -20.89 -17.77 0.04
N LEU A 35 -21.12 -18.05 -1.25
CA LEU A 35 -21.31 -17.01 -2.27
C LEU A 35 -22.61 -16.24 -2.04
N VAL A 36 -23.69 -16.93 -1.72
CA VAL A 36 -24.98 -16.30 -1.39
C VAL A 36 -24.85 -15.41 -0.15
N PHE A 37 -24.22 -15.91 0.91
CA PHE A 37 -23.98 -15.15 2.13
C PHE A 37 -23.09 -13.94 1.87
N GLY A 38 -22.02 -14.09 1.08
CA GLY A 38 -21.15 -12.98 0.67
C GLY A 38 -21.91 -11.92 -0.13
N TYR A 39 -22.80 -12.32 -1.05
CA TYR A 39 -23.65 -11.42 -1.81
C TYR A 39 -24.63 -10.65 -0.90
N LEU A 40 -25.21 -11.32 0.10
CA LEU A 40 -26.10 -10.68 1.10
C LEU A 40 -25.34 -9.65 1.95
N ILE A 41 -24.13 -9.99 2.42
CA ILE A 41 -23.28 -9.05 3.16
C ILE A 41 -22.90 -7.86 2.27
N MET A 42 -22.53 -8.10 1.02
CA MET A 42 -22.24 -7.03 0.05
C MET A 42 -23.45 -6.10 -0.08
N GLY A 43 -24.65 -6.64 -0.19
CA GLY A 43 -25.89 -5.85 -0.26
C GLY A 43 -26.17 -5.06 1.01
N LEU A 44 -25.81 -5.59 2.17
CA LEU A 44 -25.96 -4.89 3.45
C LEU A 44 -25.00 -3.69 3.57
N VAL A 45 -23.76 -3.88 3.17
CA VAL A 45 -22.69 -2.84 3.27
C VAL A 45 -22.75 -1.88 2.09
N TRP A 46 -23.16 -2.35 0.94
CA TRP A 46 -23.26 -1.58 -0.31
C TRP A 46 -24.59 -1.86 -1.01
N PRO A 47 -25.70 -1.27 -0.53
CA PRO A 47 -27.07 -1.57 -1.00
C PRO A 47 -27.26 -1.43 -2.52
N TRP A 48 -26.60 -0.44 -3.13
CA TRP A 48 -26.67 -0.23 -4.57
C TRP A 48 -26.28 -1.51 -5.37
N SER A 49 -25.35 -2.30 -4.87
CA SER A 49 -24.84 -3.48 -5.59
C SER A 49 -25.89 -4.57 -5.84
N ILE A 50 -26.97 -4.61 -5.02
CA ILE A 50 -28.04 -5.60 -5.13
C ILE A 50 -29.35 -5.06 -5.68
N MET A 51 -29.47 -3.74 -5.93
CA MET A 51 -30.69 -3.14 -6.47
C MET A 51 -31.02 -3.69 -7.86
N GLU A 52 -29.98 -3.99 -8.65
CA GLU A 52 -30.09 -4.69 -9.92
C GLU A 52 -29.01 -5.78 -10.06
N PRO A 53 -29.34 -6.94 -10.69
CA PRO A 53 -28.37 -8.04 -10.83
C PRO A 53 -27.10 -7.66 -11.63
N GLY A 54 -27.20 -6.64 -12.48
CA GLY A 54 -26.09 -6.14 -13.31
C GLY A 54 -25.17 -5.15 -12.61
N HIS A 55 -25.54 -4.58 -11.46
CA HIS A 55 -24.78 -3.53 -10.79
C HIS A 55 -23.34 -3.92 -10.41
N PRO A 56 -23.05 -5.13 -9.93
CA PRO A 56 -21.65 -5.52 -9.68
C PRO A 56 -20.76 -5.46 -10.94
N PHE A 57 -21.32 -5.81 -12.09
CA PHE A 57 -20.60 -5.75 -13.37
C PHE A 57 -20.46 -4.29 -13.86
N GLN A 58 -21.48 -3.47 -13.69
CA GLN A 58 -21.41 -2.04 -13.99
C GLN A 58 -20.36 -1.35 -13.12
N ALA A 59 -20.30 -1.68 -11.82
CA ALA A 59 -19.26 -1.18 -10.93
C ALA A 59 -17.86 -1.57 -11.43
N LEU A 60 -17.65 -2.83 -11.82
CA LEU A 60 -16.38 -3.28 -12.37
C LEU A 60 -15.98 -2.46 -13.61
N THR A 61 -16.91 -2.21 -14.53
CA THR A 61 -16.66 -1.40 -15.71
C THR A 61 -16.38 0.07 -15.34
N TYR A 62 -17.15 0.64 -14.44
CA TYR A 62 -16.95 2.02 -13.97
C TYR A 62 -15.56 2.20 -13.32
N PHE A 63 -15.20 1.32 -12.38
CA PHE A 63 -13.93 1.42 -11.69
C PHE A 63 -12.72 1.09 -12.57
N SER A 64 -12.90 0.35 -13.68
CA SER A 64 -11.82 0.13 -14.64
C SER A 64 -11.44 1.40 -15.43
N HIS A 65 -12.30 2.43 -15.46
CA HIS A 65 -12.11 3.71 -16.15
C HIS A 65 -12.14 4.91 -15.18
N PHE A 66 -12.04 4.66 -13.87
CA PHE A 66 -12.26 5.69 -12.84
C PHE A 66 -11.28 6.86 -12.89
N PHE A 67 -10.07 6.65 -13.40
CA PHE A 67 -9.01 7.66 -13.47
C PHE A 67 -8.71 8.05 -14.92
N GLU A 68 -9.61 8.81 -15.54
CA GLU A 68 -9.37 9.41 -16.86
C GLU A 68 -8.64 10.77 -16.77
N LYS A 69 -8.58 11.39 -15.57
CA LYS A 69 -7.89 12.67 -15.36
C LYS A 69 -6.38 12.47 -15.19
N PRO A 70 -5.54 13.32 -15.79
CA PRO A 70 -4.09 13.22 -15.74
C PRO A 70 -3.55 13.64 -14.38
N TRP A 71 -3.71 12.80 -13.39
CA TRP A 71 -2.98 12.93 -12.13
C TRP A 71 -1.54 12.46 -12.35
N LYS A 72 -0.56 13.18 -11.81
CA LYS A 72 0.85 12.79 -11.84
C LYS A 72 1.28 12.26 -10.48
N GLU A 73 2.11 11.23 -10.51
CA GLU A 73 2.72 10.62 -9.34
C GLU A 73 4.23 10.51 -9.54
N MET A 74 4.99 10.63 -8.46
CA MET A 74 6.43 10.38 -8.47
C MET A 74 6.67 8.88 -8.41
N PHE A 75 7.32 8.36 -9.44
CA PHE A 75 7.71 6.96 -9.50
C PHE A 75 9.11 6.84 -10.09
N ASP A 76 10.02 6.23 -9.32
CA ASP A 76 11.44 6.03 -9.68
C ASP A 76 12.13 7.33 -10.11
N GLY A 77 11.88 8.41 -9.36
CA GLY A 77 12.45 9.73 -9.59
C GLY A 77 11.86 10.48 -10.80
N ALA A 78 10.88 9.92 -11.49
CA ALA A 78 10.21 10.54 -12.63
C ALA A 78 8.74 10.86 -12.32
N LEU A 79 8.23 11.96 -12.89
CA LEU A 79 6.81 12.29 -12.85
C LEU A 79 6.07 11.53 -13.93
N VAL A 80 5.26 10.58 -13.52
CA VAL A 80 4.47 9.72 -14.40
C VAL A 80 2.99 10.06 -14.29
N SER A 81 2.31 10.16 -15.42
CA SER A 81 0.85 10.28 -15.46
C SER A 81 0.23 8.94 -15.01
N VAL A 82 -0.77 9.00 -14.11
CA VAL A 82 -1.39 7.80 -13.55
C VAL A 82 -1.94 6.83 -14.62
N PRO A 83 -2.58 7.29 -15.72
CA PRO A 83 -2.98 6.41 -16.81
C PRO A 83 -1.81 5.72 -17.55
N ASP A 84 -0.62 6.32 -17.51
CA ASP A 84 0.59 5.86 -18.23
C ASP A 84 1.54 5.08 -17.31
N MET A 85 1.09 4.71 -16.11
CA MET A 85 1.93 4.02 -15.13
C MET A 85 2.55 2.75 -15.70
N PRO A 86 3.89 2.54 -15.56
CA PRO A 86 4.56 1.41 -16.17
C PRO A 86 4.14 0.08 -15.52
N TRP A 87 4.27 -1.02 -16.27
CA TRP A 87 3.98 -2.36 -15.75
C TRP A 87 4.82 -2.73 -14.52
N SER A 88 6.00 -2.11 -14.38
CA SER A 88 6.92 -2.31 -13.26
C SER A 88 6.47 -1.66 -11.96
N TYR A 89 5.45 -0.79 -11.97
CA TYR A 89 5.01 -0.04 -10.80
C TYR A 89 4.76 -0.93 -9.57
N LEU A 90 3.86 -1.90 -9.70
CA LEU A 90 3.56 -2.82 -8.58
C LEU A 90 4.75 -3.69 -8.19
N PRO A 91 5.43 -4.41 -9.12
CA PRO A 91 6.60 -5.21 -8.74
C PRO A 91 7.68 -4.41 -8.01
N THR A 92 7.98 -3.21 -8.47
CA THR A 92 8.95 -2.33 -7.83
C THR A 92 8.52 -1.96 -6.42
N LEU A 93 7.28 -1.48 -6.25
CA LEU A 93 6.80 -1.08 -4.92
C LEU A 93 6.68 -2.25 -3.96
N PHE A 94 6.22 -3.42 -4.41
CA PHE A 94 6.22 -4.63 -3.57
C PHE A 94 7.65 -5.03 -3.14
N ALA A 95 8.62 -4.94 -4.05
CA ALA A 95 10.02 -5.23 -3.74
C ALA A 95 10.65 -4.22 -2.77
N LEU A 96 10.20 -2.96 -2.79
CA LEU A 96 10.79 -1.89 -1.99
C LEU A 96 10.01 -1.57 -0.70
N GLN A 97 8.75 -1.98 -0.57
CA GLN A 97 7.92 -1.71 0.61
C GLN A 97 7.74 -2.93 1.53
N LEU A 98 7.93 -4.15 1.03
CA LEU A 98 7.83 -5.34 1.87
C LEU A 98 9.16 -5.68 2.55
N PRO A 99 9.14 -6.28 3.76
CA PRO A 99 10.35 -6.73 4.44
C PRO A 99 11.17 -7.71 3.57
N GLU A 100 12.49 -7.55 3.53
CA GLU A 100 13.40 -8.37 2.71
C GLU A 100 13.30 -9.86 3.06
N ILE A 101 13.17 -10.17 4.35
CA ILE A 101 13.01 -11.56 4.80
C ILE A 101 11.71 -12.19 4.26
N LEU A 102 10.63 -11.40 4.19
CA LEU A 102 9.37 -11.85 3.59
C LEU A 102 9.54 -12.12 2.11
N LEU A 103 10.22 -11.23 1.37
CA LEU A 103 10.49 -11.39 -0.06
C LEU A 103 11.34 -12.63 -0.36
N ALA A 104 12.41 -12.83 0.41
CA ALA A 104 13.29 -14.00 0.26
C ALA A 104 12.55 -15.32 0.52
N LEU A 105 11.76 -15.38 1.59
CA LEU A 105 10.97 -16.56 1.94
C LEU A 105 9.80 -16.79 0.97
N LEU A 106 9.17 -15.71 0.49
CA LEU A 106 8.13 -15.77 -0.54
C LEU A 106 8.69 -16.36 -1.85
N PHE A 107 9.85 -15.86 -2.30
CA PHE A 107 10.52 -16.39 -3.48
C PHE A 107 10.81 -17.89 -3.32
N ALA A 108 11.37 -18.30 -2.17
CA ALA A 108 11.60 -19.71 -1.86
C ALA A 108 10.29 -20.52 -1.86
N GLY A 109 9.18 -19.96 -1.38
CA GLY A 109 7.86 -20.59 -1.38
C GLY A 109 7.28 -20.78 -2.77
N VAL A 110 7.41 -19.78 -3.62
CA VAL A 110 7.00 -19.87 -5.02
C VAL A 110 7.80 -20.95 -5.76
N VAL A 111 9.12 -20.91 -5.65
CA VAL A 111 10.02 -21.92 -6.23
C VAL A 111 9.68 -23.32 -5.69
N GLY A 112 9.52 -23.46 -4.37
CA GLY A 112 9.14 -24.70 -3.71
C GLY A 112 7.79 -25.25 -4.18
N THR A 113 6.83 -24.37 -4.45
CA THR A 113 5.53 -24.73 -5.03
C THR A 113 5.73 -25.39 -6.40
N PHE A 114 6.43 -24.74 -7.31
CA PHE A 114 6.66 -25.29 -8.67
C PHE A 114 7.46 -26.57 -8.64
N MET A 115 8.49 -26.66 -7.81
CA MET A 115 9.25 -27.91 -7.62
C MET A 115 8.37 -29.03 -7.08
N SER A 116 7.42 -28.75 -6.19
CA SER A 116 6.52 -29.73 -5.62
C SER A 116 5.59 -30.37 -6.66
N LEU A 117 5.23 -29.63 -7.72
CA LEU A 117 4.31 -30.15 -8.76
C LEU A 117 4.85 -31.40 -9.48
N SER A 118 6.16 -31.48 -9.70
CA SER A 118 6.82 -32.62 -10.34
C SER A 118 7.16 -33.77 -9.37
N ARG A 119 7.09 -33.55 -8.05
CA ARG A 119 7.46 -34.56 -7.06
C ARG A 119 6.36 -35.58 -6.84
N VAL A 120 6.71 -36.84 -6.76
CA VAL A 120 5.78 -37.97 -6.53
C VAL A 120 5.43 -38.14 -5.06
N ASP A 121 6.36 -37.82 -4.17
CA ASP A 121 6.23 -37.91 -2.70
C ASP A 121 5.33 -36.83 -2.10
N VAL A 122 4.91 -35.81 -2.86
CA VAL A 122 4.00 -34.75 -2.43
C VAL A 122 2.58 -35.08 -2.88
N THR A 123 1.63 -35.15 -1.93
CA THR A 123 0.22 -35.43 -2.22
C THR A 123 -0.42 -34.34 -3.08
N ALA A 124 -1.38 -34.70 -3.96
CA ALA A 124 -2.08 -33.73 -4.79
C ALA A 124 -2.77 -32.65 -3.98
N ARG A 125 -3.29 -32.97 -2.79
CA ARG A 125 -3.87 -31.98 -1.87
C ARG A 125 -2.87 -30.89 -1.47
N ARG A 126 -1.62 -31.25 -1.12
CA ARG A 126 -0.59 -30.27 -0.78
C ARG A 126 -0.18 -29.44 -2.00
N LYS A 127 0.00 -30.06 -3.16
CA LYS A 127 0.27 -29.37 -4.43
C LYS A 127 -0.81 -28.33 -4.73
N THR A 128 -2.08 -28.70 -4.57
CA THR A 128 -3.24 -27.82 -4.78
C THR A 128 -3.19 -26.63 -3.82
N ILE A 129 -2.97 -26.85 -2.52
CA ILE A 129 -2.92 -25.78 -1.54
C ILE A 129 -1.82 -24.76 -1.88
N PHE A 130 -0.59 -25.25 -2.15
CA PHE A 130 0.53 -24.38 -2.49
C PHE A 130 0.32 -23.63 -3.80
N LEU A 131 -0.25 -24.31 -4.82
CA LEU A 131 -0.57 -23.68 -6.10
C LEU A 131 -1.65 -22.60 -5.93
N MET A 132 -2.69 -22.86 -5.14
CA MET A 132 -3.73 -21.87 -4.85
C MET A 132 -3.18 -20.64 -4.13
N LEU A 133 -2.32 -20.83 -3.12
CA LEU A 133 -1.67 -19.74 -2.40
C LEU A 133 -0.76 -18.94 -3.33
N THR A 134 0.04 -19.61 -4.16
CA THR A 134 0.92 -18.96 -5.14
C THR A 134 0.11 -18.13 -6.14
N LEU A 135 -0.99 -18.68 -6.67
CA LEU A 135 -1.87 -17.95 -7.58
C LEU A 135 -2.58 -16.79 -6.88
N ALA A 136 -3.04 -16.96 -5.64
CA ALA A 136 -3.66 -15.88 -4.88
C ALA A 136 -2.68 -14.73 -4.60
N ALA A 137 -1.41 -15.06 -4.37
CA ALA A 137 -0.35 -14.07 -4.13
C ALA A 137 0.13 -13.36 -5.42
N SER A 138 0.19 -14.07 -6.56
CA SER A 138 0.86 -13.57 -7.77
C SER A 138 -0.09 -13.19 -8.90
N LEU A 139 -1.19 -13.91 -9.11
CA LEU A 139 -2.07 -13.72 -10.26
C LEU A 139 -2.69 -12.32 -10.35
N PRO A 140 -3.16 -11.69 -9.24
CA PRO A 140 -3.67 -10.33 -9.31
C PRO A 140 -2.61 -9.33 -9.78
N LEU A 141 -1.36 -9.50 -9.33
CA LEU A 141 -0.23 -8.64 -9.73
C LEU A 141 0.09 -8.83 -11.21
N VAL A 142 0.17 -10.07 -11.68
CA VAL A 142 0.41 -10.37 -13.10
C VAL A 142 -0.70 -9.79 -14.00
N ILE A 143 -1.97 -9.92 -13.58
CA ILE A 143 -3.09 -9.31 -14.31
C ILE A 143 -2.93 -7.78 -14.36
N ALA A 144 -2.57 -7.14 -13.24
CA ALA A 144 -2.37 -5.70 -13.21
C ALA A 144 -1.19 -5.24 -14.08
N MET A 145 -0.09 -6.00 -14.09
CA MET A 145 1.06 -5.73 -14.97
C MET A 145 0.69 -5.79 -16.47
N VAL A 146 -0.18 -6.74 -16.84
CA VAL A 146 -0.63 -6.91 -18.23
C VAL A 146 -1.69 -5.88 -18.62
N LYS A 147 -2.67 -5.65 -17.74
CA LYS A 147 -3.80 -4.75 -18.01
C LYS A 147 -3.47 -3.27 -17.80
N ARG A 148 -2.44 -2.96 -17.00
CA ARG A 148 -2.01 -1.60 -16.65
C ARG A 148 -3.18 -0.71 -16.22
N PRO A 149 -3.93 -1.09 -15.18
CA PRO A 149 -4.97 -0.19 -14.67
C PRO A 149 -4.31 1.09 -14.13
N ALA A 150 -5.07 2.17 -14.04
CA ALA A 150 -4.63 3.42 -13.45
C ALA A 150 -4.32 3.22 -11.96
N LEU A 151 -3.03 3.10 -11.61
CA LEU A 151 -2.55 2.85 -10.25
C LEU A 151 -1.87 4.10 -9.69
N TYR A 152 -2.07 4.33 -8.40
CA TYR A 152 -1.54 5.50 -7.70
C TYR A 152 -1.48 5.26 -6.19
N ASN A 153 -0.67 6.05 -5.50
CA ASN A 153 -0.51 6.01 -4.04
C ASN A 153 -0.12 4.63 -3.50
N GLY A 154 0.92 4.05 -4.07
CA GLY A 154 1.56 2.85 -3.55
C GLY A 154 0.81 1.54 -3.83
N ILE A 155 1.10 0.53 -3.00
CA ILE A 155 0.55 -0.84 -3.12
C ILE A 155 -0.85 -1.01 -2.51
N ARG A 156 -1.47 0.05 -2.02
CA ARG A 156 -2.70 -0.01 -1.21
C ARG A 156 -3.87 -0.76 -1.87
N HIS A 157 -3.96 -0.73 -3.19
CA HIS A 157 -5.00 -1.43 -3.93
C HIS A 157 -4.80 -2.95 -3.99
N PHE A 158 -3.59 -3.41 -3.63
CA PHE A 158 -3.17 -4.81 -3.70
C PHE A 158 -2.76 -5.41 -2.36
N VAL A 159 -3.03 -4.74 -1.23
CA VAL A 159 -2.71 -5.28 0.12
C VAL A 159 -3.37 -6.64 0.40
N PHE A 160 -4.45 -6.98 -0.29
CA PHE A 160 -5.13 -8.27 -0.16
C PHE A 160 -4.29 -9.47 -0.63
N VAL A 161 -3.21 -9.25 -1.40
CA VAL A 161 -2.28 -10.34 -1.79
C VAL A 161 -1.21 -10.61 -0.71
N ILE A 162 -1.03 -9.71 0.25
CA ILE A 162 -0.03 -9.86 1.32
C ILE A 162 -0.31 -11.07 2.23
N PRO A 163 -1.56 -11.34 2.68
CA PRO A 163 -1.83 -12.53 3.48
C PRO A 163 -1.41 -13.86 2.81
N PRO A 164 -1.78 -14.17 1.55
CA PRO A 164 -1.29 -15.38 0.91
C PRO A 164 0.24 -15.37 0.69
N MET A 165 0.88 -14.22 0.46
CA MET A 165 2.35 -14.10 0.42
C MET A 165 2.96 -14.50 1.76
N ALA A 166 2.43 -13.98 2.88
CA ALA A 166 2.91 -14.29 4.22
C ALA A 166 2.76 -15.78 4.58
N VAL A 167 1.65 -16.41 4.15
CA VAL A 167 1.45 -17.86 4.36
C VAL A 167 2.49 -18.68 3.58
N LEU A 168 2.77 -18.33 2.32
CA LEU A 168 3.81 -19.00 1.52
C LEU A 168 5.20 -18.82 2.14
N ALA A 169 5.54 -17.61 2.57
CA ALA A 169 6.80 -17.32 3.25
C ALA A 169 6.93 -18.11 4.55
N GLY A 170 5.89 -18.15 5.37
CA GLY A 170 5.85 -18.92 6.61
C GLY A 170 5.99 -20.44 6.36
N ALA A 171 5.33 -20.98 5.34
CA ALA A 171 5.47 -22.37 4.93
C ALA A 171 6.91 -22.71 4.49
N SER A 172 7.56 -21.79 3.76
CA SER A 172 8.96 -21.93 3.33
C SER A 172 9.90 -21.94 4.53
N PHE A 173 9.71 -21.02 5.47
CA PHE A 173 10.48 -20.98 6.70
C PHE A 173 10.32 -22.27 7.51
N ALA A 174 9.09 -22.73 7.71
CA ALA A 174 8.80 -23.96 8.44
C ALA A 174 9.43 -25.19 7.76
N TRP A 175 9.37 -25.25 6.43
CA TRP A 175 10.03 -26.32 5.66
C TRP A 175 11.55 -26.24 5.82
N GLY A 176 12.14 -25.06 5.68
CA GLY A 176 13.59 -24.86 5.85
C GLY A 176 14.07 -25.23 7.25
N MET A 177 13.33 -24.84 8.29
CA MET A 177 13.62 -25.21 9.68
C MET A 177 13.56 -26.71 9.91
N ASN A 178 12.57 -27.40 9.31
CA ASN A 178 12.47 -28.86 9.40
C ASN A 178 13.61 -29.56 8.65
N TRP A 179 13.99 -29.05 7.49
CA TRP A 179 15.13 -29.55 6.73
C TRP A 179 16.45 -29.39 7.53
N LEU A 180 16.67 -28.22 8.13
CA LEU A 180 17.83 -27.98 9.01
C LEU A 180 17.83 -28.91 10.22
N LYS A 181 16.66 -29.16 10.83
CA LYS A 181 16.54 -30.09 11.95
C LYS A 181 17.03 -31.49 11.60
N ASN A 182 16.75 -31.97 10.41
CA ASN A 182 17.06 -33.33 9.99
C ASN A 182 18.46 -33.47 9.41
N ASN A 183 19.04 -32.42 8.81
CA ASN A 183 20.32 -32.51 8.10
C ASN A 183 21.43 -31.70 8.76
N HIS A 184 21.12 -30.54 9.38
CA HIS A 184 22.10 -29.58 9.88
C HIS A 184 21.61 -28.87 11.13
N ARG A 185 21.22 -29.61 12.17
CA ARG A 185 20.56 -29.10 13.38
C ARG A 185 21.30 -27.92 14.04
N ARG A 186 22.64 -27.90 13.98
CA ARG A 186 23.48 -26.82 14.54
C ARG A 186 23.18 -25.43 13.95
N TRP A 187 22.63 -25.37 12.75
CA TRP A 187 22.30 -24.10 12.07
C TRP A 187 20.88 -23.57 12.36
N GLN A 188 20.04 -24.34 13.04
CA GLN A 188 18.67 -23.89 13.39
C GLN A 188 18.66 -22.60 14.20
N PRO A 189 19.51 -22.42 15.27
CA PRO A 189 19.52 -21.17 16.03
C PRO A 189 19.92 -19.97 15.15
N ALA A 190 20.89 -20.15 14.25
CA ALA A 190 21.29 -19.10 13.31
C ALA A 190 20.18 -18.72 12.35
N ALA A 191 19.48 -19.71 11.77
CA ALA A 191 18.34 -19.46 10.88
C ALA A 191 17.19 -18.73 11.61
N LEU A 192 16.91 -19.14 12.87
CA LEU A 192 15.91 -18.45 13.69
C LEU A 192 16.34 -17.01 14.01
N ALA A 193 17.62 -16.79 14.34
CA ALA A 193 18.16 -15.45 14.59
C ALA A 193 18.05 -14.55 13.37
N VAL A 194 18.40 -15.04 12.16
CA VAL A 194 18.25 -14.30 10.90
C VAL A 194 16.79 -13.95 10.64
N PHE A 195 15.89 -14.90 10.84
CA PHE A 195 14.45 -14.67 10.68
C PHE A 195 13.94 -13.61 11.65
N THR A 196 14.26 -13.75 12.93
CA THR A 196 13.86 -12.79 13.97
C THR A 196 14.40 -11.41 13.69
N PHE A 197 15.69 -11.29 13.35
CA PHE A 197 16.32 -10.03 12.99
C PHE A 197 15.66 -9.41 11.76
N GLY A 198 15.38 -10.20 10.72
CA GLY A 198 14.70 -9.73 9.51
C GLY A 198 13.25 -9.25 9.75
N LEU A 199 12.61 -9.66 10.86
CA LEU A 199 11.32 -9.10 11.27
C LEU A 199 11.46 -7.88 12.18
N LEU A 200 12.50 -7.83 13.01
CA LEU A 200 12.71 -6.70 13.92
C LEU A 200 13.20 -5.44 13.20
N LEU A 201 13.93 -5.57 12.10
CA LEU A 201 14.40 -4.43 11.33
C LEU A 201 13.24 -3.54 10.84
N PRO A 202 12.27 -4.02 10.03
CA PRO A 202 11.17 -3.18 9.58
C PRO A 202 10.31 -2.69 10.76
N LEU A 203 10.15 -3.49 11.82
CA LEU A 203 9.44 -3.05 13.03
C LEU A 203 10.12 -1.84 13.67
N SER A 204 11.45 -1.85 13.77
CA SER A 204 12.21 -0.71 14.33
C SER A 204 12.07 0.54 13.47
N GLU A 205 11.99 0.40 12.14
CA GLU A 205 11.78 1.52 11.22
C GLU A 205 10.36 2.07 11.32
N MET A 206 9.35 1.21 11.40
CA MET A 206 7.97 1.63 11.60
C MET A 206 7.79 2.41 12.91
N ILE A 207 8.46 2.00 14.00
CA ILE A 207 8.46 2.75 15.26
C ILE A 207 9.07 4.15 15.08
N ARG A 208 10.17 4.28 14.33
CA ARG A 208 10.78 5.59 14.05
C ARG A 208 9.94 6.48 13.14
N LEU A 209 9.22 5.85 12.20
CA LEU A 209 8.32 6.56 11.29
C LEU A 209 6.99 6.96 11.94
N HIS A 210 6.66 6.42 13.11
CA HIS A 210 5.37 6.68 13.74
C HIS A 210 5.02 8.19 13.79
N PRO A 211 3.81 8.56 13.37
CA PRO A 211 2.65 7.77 12.93
C PRO A 211 2.55 7.58 11.38
N TYR A 212 3.63 7.65 10.66
CA TYR A 212 3.68 7.60 9.18
C TYR A 212 4.13 6.23 8.65
N GLU A 213 3.79 5.12 9.30
CA GLU A 213 4.23 3.75 8.97
C GLU A 213 3.92 3.36 7.53
N TYR A 214 2.85 3.90 6.94
CA TYR A 214 2.47 3.60 5.55
C TYR A 214 3.44 4.18 4.50
N THR A 215 4.36 5.06 4.93
CA THR A 215 5.45 5.59 4.10
C THR A 215 6.73 4.75 4.18
N HIS A 216 6.66 3.58 4.82
CA HIS A 216 7.79 2.68 4.97
C HIS A 216 8.31 2.18 3.62
N PHE A 217 9.63 2.24 3.47
CA PHE A 217 10.41 1.59 2.44
C PHE A 217 11.53 0.80 3.09
N ASN A 218 11.84 -0.38 2.55
CA ASN A 218 12.82 -1.29 3.11
C ASN A 218 14.27 -0.83 2.84
N HIS A 219 15.27 -1.60 3.32
CA HIS A 219 16.68 -1.24 3.15
C HIS A 219 17.16 -1.32 1.69
N ILE A 220 16.52 -2.14 0.83
CA ILE A 220 16.83 -2.18 -0.61
C ILE A 220 16.54 -0.82 -1.25
N ALA A 221 15.49 -0.14 -0.80
CA ALA A 221 15.17 1.23 -1.21
C ALA A 221 16.06 2.31 -0.55
N GLY A 222 16.86 1.95 0.45
CA GLY A 222 17.57 2.89 1.30
C GLY A 222 16.69 3.53 2.37
N THR A 223 15.64 2.81 2.80
CA THR A 223 14.59 3.25 3.73
C THR A 223 13.78 4.44 3.19
N VAL A 224 13.04 5.15 4.04
CA VAL A 224 12.30 6.35 3.63
C VAL A 224 13.24 7.44 3.07
N ARG A 225 14.51 7.46 3.50
CA ARG A 225 15.53 8.42 2.99
C ARG A 225 15.84 8.19 1.52
N GLY A 226 16.03 6.93 1.12
CA GLY A 226 16.28 6.59 -0.29
C GLY A 226 15.03 6.73 -1.15
N ALA A 227 13.84 6.59 -0.55
CA ALA A 227 12.58 6.74 -1.24
C ALA A 227 12.16 8.21 -1.43
N ASP A 228 12.69 9.14 -0.62
CA ASP A 228 12.41 10.57 -0.77
C ASP A 228 12.77 11.06 -2.18
N LYS A 229 11.86 11.80 -2.81
CA LYS A 229 11.94 12.29 -4.19
C LYS A 229 12.01 11.21 -5.30
N MET A 230 12.07 9.92 -4.92
CA MET A 230 11.96 8.81 -5.86
C MET A 230 10.53 8.30 -5.96
N PHE A 231 9.80 8.33 -4.84
CA PHE A 231 8.44 7.83 -4.73
C PHE A 231 7.58 8.82 -3.93
N MET A 232 6.27 8.72 -4.10
CA MET A 232 5.32 9.48 -3.30
C MET A 232 5.23 8.87 -1.89
N LEU A 233 5.43 9.67 -0.85
CA LEU A 233 5.45 9.23 0.54
C LEU A 233 4.12 9.51 1.26
N ASP A 234 3.88 10.76 1.66
CA ASP A 234 2.71 11.14 2.47
C ASP A 234 1.51 11.58 1.60
N TYR A 235 1.03 10.67 0.75
CA TYR A 235 -0.07 10.94 -0.17
C TYR A 235 -1.42 11.25 0.53
N TRP A 236 -1.59 10.88 1.79
CA TRP A 236 -2.76 11.25 2.58
C TRP A 236 -2.61 12.58 3.32
N GLY A 237 -1.41 13.14 3.39
CA GLY A 237 -1.13 14.36 4.12
C GLY A 237 -1.31 14.21 5.63
N LEU A 238 -0.97 13.06 6.18
CA LEU A 238 -1.08 12.80 7.61
C LEU A 238 -0.19 13.75 8.42
N ALA A 239 0.95 14.16 7.86
CA ALA A 239 1.86 15.12 8.48
C ALA A 239 1.22 16.51 8.70
N LEU A 240 0.20 16.86 7.93
CA LEU A 240 -0.52 18.12 8.09
C LEU A 240 -1.22 18.23 9.46
N LYS A 241 -1.59 17.09 10.07
CA LYS A 241 -2.13 17.09 11.43
C LYS A 241 -1.08 17.58 12.43
N GLN A 242 0.10 16.97 12.47
CA GLN A 242 1.17 17.42 13.37
C GLN A 242 1.65 18.82 13.06
N ALA A 243 1.73 19.20 11.77
CA ALA A 243 2.07 20.55 11.36
C ALA A 243 1.03 21.58 11.85
N SER A 244 -0.25 21.22 11.86
CA SER A 244 -1.34 22.05 12.39
C SER A 244 -1.27 22.19 13.90
N ASP A 245 -1.02 21.09 14.61
CA ASP A 245 -0.86 21.12 16.06
C ASP A 245 0.35 22.00 16.44
N GLY A 246 1.50 21.81 15.76
CA GLY A 246 2.69 22.63 15.99
C GLY A 246 2.48 24.12 15.67
N LEU A 247 1.72 24.47 14.63
CA LEU A 247 1.38 25.86 14.34
C LEU A 247 0.56 26.49 15.48
N ARG A 248 -0.40 25.76 16.01
CA ARG A 248 -1.22 26.25 17.14
C ARG A 248 -0.38 26.43 18.40
N GLU A 249 0.49 25.48 18.71
CA GLU A 249 1.43 25.57 19.86
C GLU A 249 2.36 26.78 19.73
N GLU A 250 2.97 26.96 18.55
CA GLU A 250 3.87 28.08 18.28
C GLU A 250 3.17 29.46 18.42
N LEU A 251 1.93 29.58 17.93
CA LEU A 251 1.14 30.79 18.08
C LEU A 251 0.79 31.10 19.55
N VAL A 252 0.48 30.06 20.33
CA VAL A 252 0.23 30.21 21.79
C VAL A 252 1.50 30.63 22.51
N GLU A 253 2.64 30.01 22.22
CA GLU A 253 3.94 30.35 22.83
C GLU A 253 4.35 31.79 22.51
N ARG A 254 4.09 32.26 21.30
CA ARG A 254 4.35 33.64 20.87
C ARG A 254 3.29 34.62 21.34
N GLN A 255 2.23 34.17 21.98
CA GLN A 255 1.08 34.98 22.40
C GLN A 255 0.44 35.74 21.21
N GLU A 256 0.44 35.11 20.02
CA GLU A 256 -0.15 35.65 18.82
C GLU A 256 -1.62 35.26 18.71
N PHE A 257 -2.50 36.22 18.47
CA PHE A 257 -3.93 36.02 18.31
C PHE A 257 -4.40 36.39 16.89
N PRO A 258 -5.53 35.84 16.44
CA PRO A 258 -6.09 36.21 15.14
C PRO A 258 -6.31 37.72 15.06
N PRO A 259 -6.10 38.35 13.91
CA PRO A 259 -6.41 39.77 13.73
C PRO A 259 -7.87 40.05 14.03
N LEU A 260 -8.15 41.26 14.59
CA LEU A 260 -9.50 41.64 14.95
C LEU A 260 -10.47 41.51 13.77
N GLY A 261 -11.59 40.80 13.99
CA GLY A 261 -12.66 40.63 12.99
C GLY A 261 -12.42 39.56 11.94
N ARG A 262 -11.29 38.82 11.97
CA ARG A 262 -11.05 37.71 11.03
C ARG A 262 -10.28 36.56 11.68
N LYS A 263 -10.40 35.37 11.06
CA LYS A 263 -9.62 34.19 11.41
C LYS A 263 -8.23 34.25 10.78
N TRP A 264 -7.30 33.45 11.31
CA TRP A 264 -6.06 33.14 10.61
C TRP A 264 -6.33 32.48 9.25
N LYS A 265 -5.62 32.90 8.23
CA LYS A 265 -5.70 32.29 6.90
C LYS A 265 -4.46 31.41 6.66
N VAL A 266 -4.69 30.15 6.32
CA VAL A 266 -3.63 29.17 6.02
C VAL A 266 -3.79 28.69 4.59
N ALA A 267 -2.78 28.94 3.76
CA ALA A 267 -2.69 28.32 2.44
C ALA A 267 -2.04 26.92 2.57
N VAL A 268 -2.68 25.90 2.00
CA VAL A 268 -2.24 24.50 2.17
C VAL A 268 -1.93 23.88 0.81
N CYS A 269 -0.70 23.40 0.65
CA CYS A 269 -0.30 22.52 -0.45
C CYS A 269 -0.33 21.08 0.04
N GLY A 270 -1.32 20.34 -0.41
CA GLY A 270 -1.64 18.97 0.00
C GLY A 270 -3.13 18.76 0.22
N PRO A 271 -3.56 17.60 0.73
CA PRO A 271 -4.94 17.35 1.11
C PRO A 271 -5.38 18.31 2.22
N GLN A 272 -6.31 19.22 1.91
CA GLN A 272 -6.70 20.29 2.84
C GLN A 272 -7.50 19.78 4.04
N ARG A 273 -8.24 18.67 3.89
CA ARG A 273 -9.15 18.18 4.92
C ARG A 273 -8.46 17.84 6.26
N PRO A 274 -7.31 17.12 6.27
CA PRO A 274 -6.57 16.87 7.52
C PRO A 274 -6.18 18.15 8.24
N ALA A 275 -5.65 19.14 7.52
CA ALA A 275 -5.27 20.43 8.08
C ALA A 275 -6.49 21.20 8.62
N GLN A 276 -7.61 21.21 7.87
CA GLN A 276 -8.84 21.88 8.27
C GLN A 276 -9.39 21.36 9.59
N VAL A 277 -9.40 20.03 9.76
CA VAL A 277 -9.90 19.40 10.99
C VAL A 277 -8.98 19.68 12.18
N ALA A 278 -7.66 19.63 11.97
CA ALA A 278 -6.67 19.78 13.01
C ALA A 278 -6.52 21.24 13.50
N LEU A 279 -6.56 22.22 12.60
CA LEU A 279 -6.44 23.64 12.94
C LEU A 279 -7.64 24.18 13.73
N GLY A 280 -8.84 23.69 13.44
CA GLY A 280 -10.04 24.09 14.19
C GLY A 280 -10.65 25.42 13.74
N PRO A 281 -11.55 26.00 14.59
CA PRO A 281 -12.44 27.09 14.19
C PRO A 281 -11.77 28.45 13.99
N ASP A 282 -10.60 28.69 14.57
CA ASP A 282 -9.91 29.98 14.51
C ASP A 282 -9.14 30.19 13.19
N PHE A 283 -9.16 29.18 12.32
CA PHE A 283 -8.46 29.16 11.05
C PHE A 283 -9.41 29.02 9.85
N THR A 284 -9.02 29.66 8.76
CA THR A 284 -9.62 29.47 7.43
C THR A 284 -8.55 28.90 6.50
N ILE A 285 -8.90 27.84 5.77
CA ILE A 285 -7.96 27.11 4.89
C ILE A 285 -8.36 27.32 3.43
N GLY A 286 -7.36 27.47 2.58
CA GLY A 286 -7.54 27.60 1.14
C GLY A 286 -6.27 27.34 0.35
N TRP A 287 -6.35 27.57 -0.95
CA TRP A 287 -5.23 27.51 -1.88
C TRP A 287 -4.54 28.88 -2.08
N ASP A 288 -5.23 29.96 -1.71
CA ASP A 288 -4.75 31.31 -1.91
C ASP A 288 -3.62 31.64 -0.94
N SER A 289 -2.40 31.71 -1.48
CA SER A 289 -1.21 32.07 -0.74
C SER A 289 -0.96 33.59 -0.69
N GLN A 290 -1.62 34.39 -1.53
CA GLN A 290 -1.37 35.83 -1.60
C GLN A 290 -1.98 36.57 -0.40
N SER A 291 -3.12 36.11 0.08
CA SER A 291 -3.80 36.70 1.22
C SER A 291 -3.66 35.91 2.53
N ALA A 292 -2.85 34.86 2.55
CA ALA A 292 -2.68 33.99 3.70
C ALA A 292 -1.65 34.53 4.70
N ASP A 293 -1.87 34.21 5.97
CA ASP A 293 -0.94 34.51 7.05
C ASP A 293 0.18 33.45 7.14
N PHE A 294 -0.19 32.19 6.90
CA PHE A 294 0.72 31.05 6.95
C PHE A 294 0.57 30.18 5.69
N ALA A 295 1.67 29.50 5.34
CA ALA A 295 1.66 28.48 4.31
C ALA A 295 2.05 27.13 4.91
N MET A 296 1.29 26.09 4.60
CA MET A 296 1.56 24.72 5.02
C MET A 296 1.79 23.87 3.79
N THR A 297 2.95 23.22 3.70
CA THR A 297 3.33 22.41 2.54
C THR A 297 3.73 21.01 2.97
N LEU A 298 3.30 20.00 2.20
CA LEU A 298 3.88 18.67 2.30
C LEU A 298 5.28 18.62 1.71
N GLY A 299 6.10 17.65 2.14
CA GLY A 299 7.40 17.32 1.56
C GLY A 299 7.34 16.67 0.17
N GLU A 300 6.17 16.70 -0.48
CA GLU A 300 5.92 16.05 -1.75
C GLU A 300 6.35 16.89 -2.95
N PHE A 301 6.65 16.23 -4.06
CA PHE A 301 7.19 16.81 -5.30
C PHE A 301 6.37 17.98 -5.86
N TYR A 302 5.07 17.99 -5.64
CA TYR A 302 4.17 19.02 -6.16
C TYR A 302 4.08 20.27 -5.27
N CYS A 303 4.63 20.22 -4.05
CA CYS A 303 4.65 21.36 -3.15
C CYS A 303 6.01 22.09 -3.21
N LYS A 304 5.95 23.41 -3.27
CA LYS A 304 7.14 24.26 -3.39
C LYS A 304 7.77 24.52 -2.02
N GLY A 305 9.09 24.39 -1.92
CA GLY A 305 9.84 24.98 -0.80
C GLY A 305 9.83 26.52 -0.90
N LEU A 306 9.47 27.18 0.20
CA LEU A 306 9.33 28.64 0.22
C LEU A 306 10.55 29.30 0.85
N THR A 307 10.88 30.49 0.35
CA THR A 307 11.87 31.38 0.97
C THR A 307 11.18 32.27 2.01
N ALA A 308 10.72 31.64 3.10
CA ALA A 308 10.03 32.29 4.21
C ALA A 308 10.45 31.63 5.53
N PRO A 309 10.32 32.32 6.68
CA PRO A 309 10.63 31.74 7.98
C PRO A 309 9.83 30.45 8.21
N VAL A 310 10.52 29.37 8.57
CA VAL A 310 9.89 28.10 8.97
C VAL A 310 9.50 28.20 10.43
N MET A 311 8.23 28.05 10.73
CA MET A 311 7.70 28.00 12.10
C MET A 311 7.70 26.57 12.63
N VAL A 312 7.26 25.62 11.81
CA VAL A 312 7.16 24.20 12.15
C VAL A 312 7.74 23.34 11.04
N GLU A 313 8.51 22.34 11.42
CA GLU A 313 9.03 21.34 10.48
C GLU A 313 8.81 19.95 11.04
N ILE A 314 8.08 19.11 10.29
CA ILE A 314 7.82 17.72 10.64
C ILE A 314 8.78 16.84 9.87
N LYS A 315 9.67 16.15 10.59
CA LYS A 315 10.68 15.26 10.04
C LYS A 315 10.58 13.84 10.64
N ARG A 316 10.90 12.83 9.82
CA ARG A 316 11.21 11.47 10.24
C ARG A 316 12.41 10.98 9.44
N ASP A 317 13.37 10.37 10.11
CA ASP A 317 14.60 9.87 9.49
C ASP A 317 15.25 10.87 8.52
N ASP A 318 15.34 12.16 8.90
CA ASP A 318 15.84 13.29 8.13
C ASP A 318 15.02 13.68 6.89
N VAL A 319 13.94 12.98 6.58
CA VAL A 319 13.00 13.34 5.50
C VAL A 319 11.97 14.32 6.03
N VAL A 320 11.73 15.38 5.28
CA VAL A 320 10.73 16.40 5.60
C VAL A 320 9.36 15.95 5.09
N PHE A 321 8.43 15.75 6.00
CA PHE A 321 7.04 15.39 5.69
C PHE A 321 6.12 16.60 5.54
N ALA A 322 6.33 17.65 6.37
CA ALA A 322 5.58 18.90 6.22
C ALA A 322 6.37 20.08 6.79
N ARG A 323 6.08 21.29 6.29
CA ARG A 323 6.53 22.56 6.84
C ARG A 323 5.40 23.55 6.94
N VAL A 324 5.48 24.39 7.99
CA VAL A 324 4.66 25.59 8.13
C VAL A 324 5.57 26.81 8.03
N TYR A 325 5.20 27.75 7.19
CA TYR A 325 5.94 28.98 6.97
C TYR A 325 5.10 30.19 7.41
N ASP A 326 5.76 31.19 8.00
CA ASP A 326 5.20 32.52 8.17
C ASP A 326 5.34 33.32 6.87
N ILE A 327 4.23 33.59 6.22
CA ILE A 327 4.21 34.31 4.94
C ILE A 327 3.55 35.69 5.04
N ARG A 328 3.30 36.16 6.26
CA ARG A 328 2.73 37.48 6.49
C ARG A 328 3.60 38.59 5.89
N GLY A 329 2.96 39.46 5.12
CA GLY A 329 3.67 40.57 4.43
C GLY A 329 4.55 40.10 3.25
N ARG A 330 4.42 38.85 2.79
CA ARG A 330 5.19 38.30 1.66
C ARG A 330 4.29 38.00 0.48
N ALA A 331 4.75 38.30 -0.72
CA ALA A 331 4.03 37.99 -1.95
C ALA A 331 4.40 36.57 -2.43
N ILE A 332 3.64 35.57 -1.98
CA ILE A 332 3.79 34.18 -2.43
C ILE A 332 2.72 33.90 -3.49
N SER A 333 3.14 33.76 -4.75
CA SER A 333 2.24 33.57 -5.87
C SER A 333 1.57 32.20 -5.91
N THR A 334 2.28 31.15 -5.50
CA THR A 334 1.77 29.77 -5.50
C THR A 334 2.57 28.89 -4.56
N LEU A 335 1.92 27.89 -3.99
CA LEU A 335 2.55 26.83 -3.21
C LEU A 335 2.91 25.60 -4.06
N LEU A 336 2.48 25.56 -5.34
CA LEU A 336 2.71 24.43 -6.24
C LEU A 336 4.07 24.57 -6.92
N ALA A 337 4.86 23.49 -6.92
CA ALA A 337 6.11 23.37 -7.65
C ALA A 337 5.88 23.13 -9.16
N ILE A 338 4.75 22.50 -9.49
CA ILE A 338 4.29 22.24 -10.87
C ILE A 338 2.91 22.83 -11.04
N PRO A 339 2.51 23.26 -12.25
CA PRO A 339 1.14 23.68 -12.50
C PRO A 339 0.17 22.59 -12.07
N ALA A 340 -0.95 22.99 -11.45
CA ALA A 340 -2.04 22.06 -11.17
C ALA A 340 -2.50 21.42 -12.50
N PRO A 341 -2.85 20.14 -12.49
CA PRO A 341 -3.33 19.45 -13.69
C PRO A 341 -4.67 20.01 -14.18
#